data_2fd05f19d3f54a17f568dcbad93c2d41
#
_entry.id   2fd05f19d3f54a17f568dcbad93c2d41
#
_cell.length_a   1.000
_cell.length_b   1.000
_cell.length_c   1.000
_cell.angle_alpha   90.00
_cell.angle_beta   90.00
_cell.angle_gamma   90.00
#
_symmetry.space_group_name_H-M   'P 1'
#
loop_
_entity.id
_entity.type
_entity.pdbx_description
1 polymer ?
#
loop_
_entity_poly.entity_id
_entity_poly.type
_entity_poly.pdbx_seq_one_letter_code
_entity_poly.pdbx_strand_id
1 'polypeptide(L)'
;DYAAALHRHCAFFNITVQFAPFVGGIAMAMEEKVARGEIEPESVNDVKAALMGPLSGIGDSIFLSTLRVVAAAVGISLCQAGNPFGPIAFLLIYNVPGFALRVWGAVKGYELGVGFLDEAQRTGLMQKIMTCVGIVGVMVVGAMCKDMFWASIPVAIGSGDDAQTLQDILDGIMPGMLGMIAFWLYYWLLSKKINPMVLIVATMVVGIIGAFFGVLA
;
A
#
# COMPACT_ATOMS: atom_id res chain seq x y z
N ASP A 1 25.90 -0.19 -19.57
CA ASP A 1 26.68 -1.07 -18.70
C ASP A 1 25.72 -1.94 -17.85
N TYR A 2 25.81 -3.27 -18.03
CA TYR A 2 24.94 -4.24 -17.35
C TYR A 2 25.07 -4.18 -15.81
N ALA A 3 26.28 -3.98 -15.31
CA ALA A 3 26.53 -3.86 -13.87
C ALA A 3 25.86 -2.63 -13.26
N ALA A 4 25.86 -1.51 -13.97
CA ALA A 4 25.18 -0.29 -13.53
C ALA A 4 23.65 -0.46 -13.52
N ALA A 5 23.09 -1.19 -14.51
CA ALA A 5 21.67 -1.52 -14.52
C ALA A 5 21.29 -2.39 -13.31
N LEU A 6 22.05 -3.47 -13.04
CA LEU A 6 21.81 -4.29 -11.85
C LEU A 6 21.89 -3.50 -10.55
N HIS A 7 22.87 -2.61 -10.42
CA HIS A 7 23.02 -1.77 -9.24
C HIS A 7 21.79 -0.86 -9.01
N ARG A 8 21.20 -0.27 -10.06
CA ARG A 8 19.97 0.51 -9.96
C ARG A 8 18.79 -0.31 -9.43
N HIS A 9 18.73 -1.61 -9.77
CA HIS A 9 17.67 -2.49 -9.29
C HIS A 9 17.86 -2.99 -7.85
N CYS A 10 19.00 -2.71 -7.21
CA CYS A 10 19.21 -2.91 -5.77
C CYS A 10 18.59 -1.81 -4.91
N ALA A 11 18.08 -0.71 -5.51
CA ALA A 11 17.35 0.33 -4.77
C ALA A 11 16.10 -0.26 -4.10
N PHE A 12 15.70 0.36 -2.97
CA PHE A 12 14.51 -0.05 -2.24
C PHE A 12 13.28 -0.09 -3.15
N PHE A 13 12.60 -1.23 -3.16
CA PHE A 13 11.39 -1.46 -3.92
C PHE A 13 10.43 -2.34 -3.13
N ASN A 14 9.31 -1.75 -2.70
CA ASN A 14 8.27 -2.45 -1.94
C ASN A 14 6.90 -2.17 -2.56
N ILE A 15 6.27 -3.19 -3.10
CA ILE A 15 4.97 -3.12 -3.75
C ILE A 15 4.22 -4.43 -3.55
N THR A 16 2.89 -4.38 -3.60
CA THR A 16 2.06 -5.60 -3.59
C THR A 16 2.52 -6.57 -4.69
N VAL A 17 2.78 -7.81 -4.31
CA VAL A 17 3.42 -8.84 -5.15
C VAL A 17 2.70 -9.05 -6.50
N GLN A 18 1.40 -8.82 -6.56
CA GLN A 18 0.59 -8.97 -7.76
C GLN A 18 0.89 -7.88 -8.81
N PHE A 19 1.27 -6.68 -8.38
CA PHE A 19 1.61 -5.56 -9.26
C PHE A 19 3.12 -5.42 -9.50
N ALA A 20 3.96 -6.11 -8.75
CA ALA A 20 5.42 -6.05 -8.91
C ALA A 20 5.87 -6.37 -10.36
N PRO A 21 5.33 -7.40 -11.05
CA PRO A 21 5.71 -7.69 -12.43
C PRO A 21 5.29 -6.61 -13.44
N PHE A 22 4.20 -5.89 -13.18
CA PHE A 22 3.76 -4.77 -14.01
C PHE A 22 4.80 -3.63 -13.99
N VAL A 23 5.23 -3.22 -12.79
CA VAL A 23 6.26 -2.19 -12.66
C VAL A 23 7.61 -2.70 -13.16
N GLY A 24 7.90 -3.98 -12.94
CA GLY A 24 9.09 -4.64 -13.49
C GLY A 24 9.13 -4.63 -15.02
N GLY A 25 7.99 -4.85 -15.67
CA GLY A 25 7.86 -4.74 -17.13
C GLY A 25 8.16 -3.33 -17.64
N ILE A 26 7.59 -2.30 -17.00
CA ILE A 26 7.89 -0.90 -17.32
C ILE A 26 9.38 -0.61 -17.14
N ALA A 27 9.95 -1.01 -16.01
CA ALA A 27 11.38 -0.79 -15.71
C ALA A 27 12.29 -1.48 -16.73
N MET A 28 11.94 -2.70 -17.19
CA MET A 28 12.68 -3.42 -18.22
C MET A 28 12.67 -2.65 -19.55
N ALA A 29 11.50 -2.15 -19.98
CA ALA A 29 11.39 -1.33 -21.19
C ALA A 29 12.22 -0.04 -21.09
N MET A 30 12.25 0.56 -19.91
CA MET A 30 13.07 1.75 -19.65
C MET A 30 14.57 1.43 -19.69
N GLU A 31 15.01 0.31 -19.13
CA GLU A 31 16.43 -0.10 -19.20
C GLU A 31 16.90 -0.31 -20.63
N GLU A 32 16.05 -0.83 -21.52
CA GLU A 32 16.39 -0.93 -22.94
C GLU A 32 16.62 0.46 -23.57
N LYS A 33 15.83 1.46 -23.18
CA LYS A 33 16.00 2.84 -23.63
C LYS A 33 17.27 3.51 -23.05
N VAL A 34 17.55 3.25 -21.77
CA VAL A 34 18.84 3.67 -21.16
C VAL A 34 20.02 3.07 -21.93
N ALA A 35 19.94 1.77 -22.29
CA ALA A 35 20.98 1.10 -23.05
C ALA A 35 21.20 1.69 -24.46
N ARG A 36 20.13 2.26 -25.05
CA ARG A 36 20.18 2.99 -26.33
C ARG A 36 20.60 4.45 -26.18
N GLY A 37 20.74 4.95 -24.95
CA GLY A 37 21.07 6.36 -24.68
C GLY A 37 19.91 7.34 -24.92
N GLU A 38 18.66 6.82 -24.91
CA GLU A 38 17.45 7.61 -25.17
C GLU A 38 16.92 8.31 -23.92
N ILE A 39 17.17 7.77 -22.73
CA ILE A 39 16.74 8.32 -21.45
C ILE A 39 17.85 8.27 -20.39
N GLU A 40 17.72 9.11 -19.37
CA GLU A 40 18.66 9.13 -18.25
C GLU A 40 18.44 7.91 -17.33
N PRO A 41 19.52 7.29 -16.81
CA PRO A 41 19.45 6.11 -15.95
C PRO A 41 18.60 6.31 -14.68
N GLU A 42 18.62 7.49 -14.10
CA GLU A 42 17.89 7.86 -12.87
C GLU A 42 16.37 7.77 -13.05
N SER A 43 15.87 8.06 -14.24
CA SER A 43 14.44 8.02 -14.58
C SER A 43 13.79 6.66 -14.28
N VAL A 44 14.56 5.56 -14.36
CA VAL A 44 14.05 4.21 -14.05
C VAL A 44 13.62 4.10 -12.59
N ASN A 45 14.46 4.58 -11.67
CA ASN A 45 14.15 4.55 -10.24
C ASN A 45 13.04 5.54 -9.87
N ASP A 46 12.99 6.70 -10.52
CA ASP A 46 11.93 7.70 -10.28
C ASP A 46 10.56 7.15 -10.65
N VAL A 47 10.42 6.47 -11.79
CA VAL A 47 9.17 5.83 -12.20
C VAL A 47 8.80 4.68 -11.26
N LYS A 48 9.75 3.83 -10.87
CA LYS A 48 9.53 2.77 -9.88
C LYS A 48 9.01 3.34 -8.56
N ALA A 49 9.66 4.39 -8.04
CA ALA A 49 9.28 5.04 -6.79
C ALA A 49 7.88 5.69 -6.86
N ALA A 50 7.56 6.36 -7.97
CA ALA A 50 6.26 6.99 -8.17
C ALA A 50 5.11 5.98 -8.24
N LEU A 51 5.32 4.83 -8.87
CA LEU A 51 4.30 3.79 -9.01
C LEU A 51 4.15 2.93 -7.74
N MET A 52 5.16 2.88 -6.88
CA MET A 52 5.22 2.02 -5.70
C MET A 52 4.06 2.27 -4.74
N GLY A 53 3.83 3.52 -4.34
CA GLY A 53 2.78 3.89 -3.39
C GLY A 53 1.36 3.58 -3.88
N PRO A 54 0.93 4.15 -5.02
CA PRO A 54 -0.41 3.94 -5.55
C PRO A 54 -0.75 2.48 -5.82
N LEU A 55 0.16 1.75 -6.48
CA LEU A 55 -0.09 0.35 -6.84
C LEU A 55 -0.01 -0.59 -5.63
N SER A 56 0.82 -0.25 -4.62
CA SER A 56 0.81 -1.00 -3.36
C SER A 56 -0.51 -0.82 -2.62
N GLY A 57 -0.97 0.43 -2.45
CA GLY A 57 -2.23 0.71 -1.76
C GLY A 57 -3.44 0.04 -2.42
N ILE A 58 -3.57 0.15 -3.74
CA ILE A 58 -4.63 -0.52 -4.51
C ILE A 58 -4.49 -2.05 -4.39
N GLY A 59 -3.28 -2.57 -4.53
CA GLY A 59 -3.02 -4.00 -4.47
C GLY A 59 -3.32 -4.60 -3.11
N ASP A 60 -2.90 -3.95 -2.04
CA ASP A 60 -3.16 -4.40 -0.67
C ASP A 60 -4.66 -4.38 -0.35
N SER A 61 -5.39 -3.34 -0.77
CA SER A 61 -6.84 -3.26 -0.60
C SER A 61 -7.58 -4.39 -1.32
N ILE A 62 -7.21 -4.68 -2.57
CA ILE A 62 -7.88 -5.71 -3.37
C ILE A 62 -7.47 -7.11 -2.91
N PHE A 63 -6.17 -7.39 -2.82
CA PHE A 63 -5.67 -8.75 -2.60
C PHE A 63 -5.59 -9.11 -1.12
N LEU A 64 -5.04 -8.26 -0.26
CA LEU A 64 -4.87 -8.60 1.15
C LEU A 64 -6.14 -8.37 1.96
N SER A 65 -6.82 -7.23 1.76
CA SER A 65 -8.00 -6.89 2.55
C SER A 65 -9.27 -7.53 2.02
N THR A 66 -9.49 -7.60 0.71
CA THR A 66 -10.75 -8.08 0.13
C THR A 66 -10.66 -9.55 -0.30
N LEU A 67 -9.83 -9.85 -1.30
CA LEU A 67 -9.82 -11.18 -1.92
C LEU A 67 -9.38 -12.28 -0.94
N ARG A 68 -8.40 -11.99 -0.10
CA ARG A 68 -7.92 -12.93 0.92
C ARG A 68 -8.99 -13.25 1.95
N VAL A 69 -9.74 -12.24 2.40
CA VAL A 69 -10.81 -12.43 3.39
C VAL A 69 -11.96 -13.21 2.78
N VAL A 70 -12.40 -12.90 1.57
CA VAL A 70 -13.43 -13.64 0.86
C VAL A 70 -13.01 -15.10 0.62
N ALA A 71 -11.79 -15.32 0.15
CA ALA A 71 -11.26 -16.67 -0.06
C ALA A 71 -11.22 -17.48 1.26
N ALA A 72 -10.79 -16.84 2.35
CA ALA A 72 -10.78 -17.47 3.68
C ALA A 72 -12.19 -17.82 4.17
N ALA A 73 -13.15 -16.91 4.01
CA ALA A 73 -14.54 -17.15 4.41
C ALA A 73 -15.15 -18.36 3.66
N VAL A 74 -14.92 -18.45 2.35
CA VAL A 74 -15.38 -19.59 1.53
C VAL A 74 -14.69 -20.89 1.98
N GLY A 75 -13.37 -20.86 2.18
CA GLY A 75 -12.60 -22.02 2.63
C GLY A 75 -13.07 -22.53 4.00
N ILE A 76 -13.27 -21.62 4.96
CA ILE A 76 -13.78 -21.95 6.31
C ILE A 76 -15.19 -22.54 6.24
N SER A 77 -16.10 -21.93 5.48
CA SER A 77 -17.48 -22.40 5.32
C SER A 77 -17.53 -23.82 4.78
N LEU A 78 -16.70 -24.15 3.77
CA LEU A 78 -16.61 -25.52 3.24
C LEU A 78 -16.06 -26.51 4.27
N CYS A 79 -15.04 -26.12 5.05
CA CYS A 79 -14.51 -26.98 6.12
C CYS A 79 -15.53 -27.23 7.23
N GLN A 80 -16.31 -26.22 7.62
CA GLN A 80 -17.38 -26.35 8.62
C GLN A 80 -18.50 -27.26 8.13
N ALA A 81 -18.78 -27.30 6.83
CA ALA A 81 -19.70 -28.26 6.21
C ALA A 81 -19.12 -29.69 6.07
N GLY A 82 -17.92 -29.96 6.63
CA GLY A 82 -17.27 -31.26 6.54
C GLY A 82 -16.61 -31.56 5.19
N ASN A 83 -16.49 -30.54 4.31
CA ASN A 83 -15.91 -30.73 2.98
C ASN A 83 -14.38 -30.48 3.02
N PRO A 84 -13.54 -31.49 2.70
CA PRO A 84 -12.09 -31.38 2.72
C PRO A 84 -11.52 -30.46 1.62
N PHE A 85 -12.32 -30.02 0.66
CA PHE A 85 -11.92 -29.11 -0.41
C PHE A 85 -11.80 -27.63 0.03
N GLY A 86 -12.13 -27.29 1.29
CA GLY A 86 -12.03 -25.93 1.81
C GLY A 86 -10.66 -25.26 1.58
N PRO A 87 -9.54 -25.89 1.96
CA PRO A 87 -8.20 -25.32 1.72
C PRO A 87 -7.86 -25.14 0.24
N ILE A 88 -8.31 -26.07 -0.60
CA ILE A 88 -8.09 -26.00 -2.06
C ILE A 88 -8.88 -24.82 -2.65
N ALA A 89 -10.13 -24.65 -2.24
CA ALA A 89 -10.95 -23.51 -2.66
C ALA A 89 -10.30 -22.17 -2.27
N PHE A 90 -9.80 -22.05 -1.04
CA PHE A 90 -9.04 -20.88 -0.61
C PHE A 90 -7.86 -20.60 -1.53
N LEU A 91 -7.03 -21.60 -1.79
CA LEU A 91 -5.84 -21.45 -2.63
C LEU A 91 -6.19 -21.05 -4.07
N LEU A 92 -7.23 -21.63 -4.65
CA LEU A 92 -7.66 -21.30 -6.02
C LEU A 92 -8.23 -19.90 -6.11
N ILE A 93 -9.14 -19.51 -5.22
CA ILE A 93 -9.78 -18.20 -5.22
C ILE A 93 -8.75 -17.10 -5.04
N TYR A 94 -7.75 -17.29 -4.18
CA TYR A 94 -6.73 -16.29 -3.92
C TYR A 94 -5.64 -16.27 -4.99
N ASN A 95 -5.10 -17.41 -5.38
CA ASN A 95 -3.91 -17.47 -6.23
C ASN A 95 -4.21 -17.33 -7.73
N VAL A 96 -5.33 -17.88 -8.23
CA VAL A 96 -5.61 -17.84 -9.67
C VAL A 96 -5.69 -16.39 -10.19
N PRO A 97 -6.49 -15.48 -9.59
CA PRO A 97 -6.50 -14.08 -10.00
C PRO A 97 -5.13 -13.40 -9.80
N GLY A 98 -4.43 -13.74 -8.71
CA GLY A 98 -3.11 -13.19 -8.41
C GLY A 98 -2.06 -13.56 -9.46
N PHE A 99 -2.00 -14.82 -9.89
CA PHE A 99 -1.08 -15.27 -10.94
C PHE A 99 -1.47 -14.72 -12.31
N ALA A 100 -2.77 -14.70 -12.63
CA ALA A 100 -3.26 -14.12 -13.88
C ALA A 100 -2.83 -12.67 -14.01
N LEU A 101 -3.00 -11.87 -12.94
CA LEU A 101 -2.59 -10.46 -12.94
C LEU A 101 -1.06 -10.30 -13.04
N ARG A 102 -0.27 -11.17 -12.42
CA ARG A 102 1.20 -11.12 -12.52
C ARG A 102 1.67 -11.32 -13.96
N VAL A 103 1.17 -12.38 -14.63
CA VAL A 103 1.56 -12.70 -16.01
C VAL A 103 1.08 -11.60 -16.95
N TRP A 104 -0.19 -11.23 -16.87
CA TRP A 104 -0.76 -10.16 -17.69
C TRP A 104 -0.05 -8.83 -17.42
N GLY A 105 0.21 -8.52 -16.15
CA GLY A 105 0.89 -7.29 -15.74
C GLY A 105 2.31 -7.18 -16.27
N ALA A 106 3.10 -8.25 -16.25
CA ALA A 106 4.45 -8.24 -16.81
C ALA A 106 4.46 -7.87 -18.29
N VAL A 107 3.59 -8.52 -19.09
CA VAL A 107 3.50 -8.27 -20.54
C VAL A 107 3.00 -6.86 -20.80
N LYS A 108 1.89 -6.46 -20.17
CA LYS A 108 1.31 -5.12 -20.36
C LYS A 108 2.18 -4.00 -19.82
N GLY A 109 2.89 -4.24 -18.72
CA GLY A 109 3.87 -3.27 -18.20
C GLY A 109 4.99 -3.02 -19.21
N TYR A 110 5.52 -4.07 -19.82
CA TYR A 110 6.55 -3.93 -20.85
C TYR A 110 6.02 -3.21 -22.11
N GLU A 111 4.87 -3.63 -22.64
CA GLU A 111 4.24 -2.97 -23.80
C GLU A 111 3.98 -1.48 -23.56
N LEU A 112 3.45 -1.12 -22.39
CA LEU A 112 3.23 0.25 -21.99
C LEU A 112 4.55 1.01 -21.84
N GLY A 113 5.57 0.38 -21.25
CA GLY A 113 6.89 0.97 -21.11
C GLY A 113 7.54 1.31 -22.45
N VAL A 114 7.38 0.45 -23.46
CA VAL A 114 7.93 0.69 -24.81
C VAL A 114 7.13 1.76 -25.55
N GLY A 115 5.79 1.62 -25.63
CA GLY A 115 4.97 2.48 -26.46
C GLY A 115 4.65 3.85 -25.84
N PHE A 116 4.35 3.85 -24.55
CA PHE A 116 3.88 5.05 -23.86
C PHE A 116 5.01 6.03 -23.49
N LEU A 117 6.20 5.51 -23.19
CA LEU A 117 7.33 6.38 -22.82
C LEU A 117 7.80 7.25 -23.98
N ASP A 118 7.74 6.76 -25.24
CA ASP A 118 8.10 7.54 -26.42
C ASP A 118 7.17 8.73 -26.61
N GLU A 119 5.87 8.50 -26.50
CA GLU A 119 4.86 9.53 -26.61
C GLU A 119 4.93 10.53 -25.46
N ALA A 120 5.08 10.03 -24.23
CA ALA A 120 5.12 10.84 -23.01
C ALA A 120 6.37 11.74 -22.95
N GLN A 121 7.52 11.30 -23.47
CA GLN A 121 8.72 12.13 -23.54
C GLN A 121 8.59 13.20 -24.64
N ARG A 122 8.09 12.83 -25.82
CA ARG A 122 7.93 13.77 -26.95
C ARG A 122 6.96 14.90 -26.64
N THR A 123 5.93 14.63 -25.83
CA THR A 123 4.86 15.57 -25.49
C THR A 123 5.03 16.29 -24.15
N GLY A 124 6.08 15.97 -23.38
CA GLY A 124 6.27 16.48 -22.00
C GLY A 124 5.20 15.96 -21.01
N LEU A 125 4.43 14.95 -21.41
CA LEU A 125 3.37 14.34 -20.61
C LEU A 125 3.93 13.59 -19.39
N MET A 126 5.20 13.15 -19.43
CA MET A 126 5.81 12.41 -18.32
C MET A 126 5.70 13.16 -17.00
N GLN A 127 6.03 14.47 -16.99
CA GLN A 127 5.93 15.30 -15.78
C GLN A 127 4.50 15.38 -15.25
N LYS A 128 3.51 15.51 -16.13
CA LYS A 128 2.09 15.53 -15.71
C LYS A 128 1.64 14.20 -15.13
N ILE A 129 2.05 13.10 -15.75
CA ILE A 129 1.74 11.75 -15.26
C ILE A 129 2.36 11.51 -13.89
N MET A 130 3.63 11.84 -13.71
CA MET A 130 4.31 11.72 -12.41
C MET A 130 3.58 12.53 -11.33
N THR A 131 3.15 13.75 -11.65
CA THR A 131 2.34 14.58 -10.74
C THR A 131 1.00 13.91 -10.42
N CYS A 132 0.26 13.42 -11.42
CA CYS A 132 -1.02 12.73 -11.21
C CYS A 132 -0.86 11.45 -10.37
N VAL A 133 0.15 10.64 -10.67
CA VAL A 133 0.45 9.42 -9.91
C VAL A 133 0.82 9.77 -8.46
N GLY A 134 1.60 10.83 -8.25
CA GLY A 134 1.94 11.33 -6.92
C GLY A 134 0.69 11.77 -6.13
N ILE A 135 -0.22 12.51 -6.76
CA ILE A 135 -1.49 12.93 -6.14
C ILE A 135 -2.32 11.71 -5.73
N VAL A 136 -2.51 10.75 -6.66
CA VAL A 136 -3.24 9.51 -6.37
C VAL A 136 -2.56 8.74 -5.24
N GLY A 137 -1.23 8.67 -5.23
CA GLY A 137 -0.46 8.03 -4.17
C GLY A 137 -0.74 8.62 -2.79
N VAL A 138 -0.70 9.95 -2.68
CA VAL A 138 -0.99 10.65 -1.42
C VAL A 138 -2.46 10.45 -1.00
N MET A 139 -3.40 10.47 -1.96
CA MET A 139 -4.82 10.20 -1.67
C MET A 139 -5.04 8.77 -1.14
N VAL A 140 -4.39 7.77 -1.74
CA VAL A 140 -4.47 6.37 -1.29
C VAL A 140 -3.88 6.22 0.12
N VAL A 141 -2.70 6.80 0.37
CA VAL A 141 -2.09 6.79 1.71
C VAL A 141 -3.00 7.45 2.73
N GLY A 142 -3.61 8.59 2.41
CA GLY A 142 -4.57 9.27 3.29
C GLY A 142 -5.80 8.41 3.60
N ALA A 143 -6.36 7.72 2.61
CA ALA A 143 -7.47 6.80 2.81
C ALA A 143 -7.08 5.61 3.72
N MET A 144 -5.89 5.04 3.50
CA MET A 144 -5.39 3.91 4.30
C MET A 144 -5.13 4.29 5.77
N CYS A 145 -4.84 5.54 6.09
CA CYS A 145 -4.63 5.98 7.47
C CYS A 145 -5.84 5.68 8.37
N LYS A 146 -7.05 5.77 7.84
CA LYS A 146 -8.27 5.42 8.57
C LYS A 146 -8.37 3.92 8.83
N ASP A 147 -8.11 3.11 7.80
CA ASP A 147 -8.35 1.67 7.84
C ASP A 147 -7.24 0.89 8.55
N MET A 148 -6.04 1.48 8.64
CA MET A 148 -4.89 0.85 9.29
C MET A 148 -4.72 1.21 10.77
N PHE A 149 -5.45 2.19 11.26
CA PHE A 149 -5.39 2.60 12.65
C PHE A 149 -6.58 2.03 13.43
N TRP A 150 -6.35 1.03 14.26
CA TRP A 150 -7.37 0.22 14.95
C TRP A 150 -7.59 0.64 16.41
N ALA A 151 -6.87 1.62 16.94
CA ALA A 151 -7.07 2.06 18.31
C ALA A 151 -8.33 2.93 18.43
N SER A 152 -9.08 2.74 19.48
CA SER A 152 -10.24 3.56 19.85
C SER A 152 -10.08 4.12 21.27
N ILE A 153 -10.76 5.22 21.54
CA ILE A 153 -10.78 5.85 22.87
C ILE A 153 -12.17 5.63 23.48
N PRO A 154 -12.35 4.59 24.32
CA PRO A 154 -13.64 4.23 24.91
C PRO A 154 -14.05 5.14 26.10
N VAL A 155 -13.31 6.21 26.36
CA VAL A 155 -13.59 7.13 27.47
C VAL A 155 -14.94 7.79 27.25
N ALA A 156 -15.93 7.48 28.11
CA ALA A 156 -17.26 8.05 28.05
C ALA A 156 -17.25 9.48 28.63
N ILE A 157 -17.85 10.41 27.89
CA ILE A 157 -18.09 11.80 28.32
C ILE A 157 -19.60 11.99 28.45
N GLY A 158 -20.04 12.34 29.64
CA GLY A 158 -21.48 12.50 29.98
C GLY A 158 -21.96 11.52 31.04
N SER A 159 -23.15 11.73 31.54
CA SER A 159 -23.78 10.90 32.59
C SER A 159 -25.17 10.45 32.11
N GLY A 160 -25.47 9.16 32.25
CA GLY A 160 -26.78 8.59 31.90
C GLY A 160 -26.88 8.07 30.46
N ASP A 161 -28.13 8.02 29.95
CA ASP A 161 -28.42 7.41 28.61
C ASP A 161 -27.85 8.20 27.43
N ASP A 162 -27.35 9.43 27.63
CA ASP A 162 -26.70 10.27 26.60
C ASP A 162 -25.16 10.23 26.65
N ALA A 163 -24.55 9.27 27.36
CA ALA A 163 -23.10 9.13 27.43
C ALA A 163 -22.54 8.74 26.04
N GLN A 164 -21.78 9.65 25.44
CA GLN A 164 -21.06 9.39 24.17
C GLN A 164 -19.59 9.10 24.46
N THR A 165 -18.99 8.20 23.68
CA THR A 165 -17.55 8.00 23.78
C THR A 165 -16.81 9.16 23.14
N LEU A 166 -15.60 9.46 23.62
CA LEU A 166 -14.75 10.45 22.97
C LEU A 166 -14.49 10.08 21.49
N GLN A 167 -14.46 8.79 21.18
CA GLN A 167 -14.33 8.28 19.82
C GLN A 167 -15.53 8.69 18.96
N ASP A 168 -16.76 8.55 19.46
CA ASP A 168 -17.97 8.93 18.70
C ASP A 168 -18.00 10.41 18.38
N ILE A 169 -17.54 11.25 19.31
CA ILE A 169 -17.44 12.71 19.11
C ILE A 169 -16.41 13.03 18.04
N LEU A 170 -15.24 12.40 18.09
CA LEU A 170 -14.16 12.60 17.10
C LEU A 170 -14.59 12.13 15.71
N ASP A 171 -15.21 10.96 15.62
CA ASP A 171 -15.69 10.40 14.35
C ASP A 171 -16.91 11.15 13.79
N GLY A 172 -17.68 11.83 14.65
CA GLY A 172 -18.75 12.74 14.25
C GLY A 172 -18.22 14.02 13.58
N ILE A 173 -17.03 14.48 13.94
CA ILE A 173 -16.37 15.63 13.30
C ILE A 173 -15.70 15.19 11.99
N MET A 174 -14.87 14.14 12.05
CA MET A 174 -14.18 13.59 10.90
C MET A 174 -13.87 12.11 11.15
N PRO A 175 -14.46 11.19 10.40
CA PRO A 175 -14.21 9.76 10.55
C PRO A 175 -12.72 9.43 10.38
N GLY A 176 -12.14 8.75 11.39
CA GLY A 176 -10.72 8.39 11.39
C GLY A 176 -9.77 9.52 11.83
N MET A 177 -10.28 10.54 12.53
CA MET A 177 -9.48 11.68 13.00
C MET A 177 -8.32 11.22 13.91
N LEU A 178 -8.52 10.22 14.74
CA LEU A 178 -7.48 9.68 15.62
C LEU A 178 -6.32 9.08 14.79
N GLY A 179 -6.62 8.33 13.73
CA GLY A 179 -5.63 7.79 12.80
C GLY A 179 -4.83 8.89 12.10
N MET A 180 -5.50 9.97 11.70
CA MET A 180 -4.85 11.12 11.07
C MET A 180 -3.91 11.86 12.04
N ILE A 181 -4.33 12.05 13.29
CA ILE A 181 -3.48 12.65 14.34
C ILE A 181 -2.25 11.77 14.58
N ALA A 182 -2.44 10.46 14.71
CA ALA A 182 -1.34 9.51 14.87
C ALA A 182 -0.38 9.56 13.67
N PHE A 183 -0.89 9.59 12.44
CA PHE A 183 -0.08 9.72 11.23
C PHE A 183 0.80 10.98 11.26
N TRP A 184 0.23 12.16 11.57
CA TRP A 184 0.96 13.40 11.67
C TRP A 184 2.01 13.38 12.78
N LEU A 185 1.70 12.77 13.92
CA LEU A 185 2.64 12.60 15.02
C LEU A 185 3.84 11.74 14.59
N TYR A 186 3.58 10.58 13.95
CA TYR A 186 4.65 9.71 13.46
C TYR A 186 5.46 10.38 12.35
N TYR A 187 4.81 11.07 11.42
CA TYR A 187 5.50 11.84 10.38
C TYR A 187 6.45 12.87 10.99
N TRP A 188 5.98 13.62 11.98
CA TRP A 188 6.80 14.63 12.67
C TRP A 188 7.97 13.99 13.45
N LEU A 189 7.75 12.87 14.13
CA LEU A 189 8.81 12.14 14.84
C LEU A 189 9.85 11.56 13.88
N LEU A 190 9.43 11.00 12.76
CA LEU A 190 10.31 10.49 11.71
C LEU A 190 11.10 11.61 11.02
N SER A 191 10.49 12.79 10.80
CA SER A 191 11.19 13.95 10.25
C SER A 191 12.31 14.46 11.16
N LYS A 192 12.23 14.20 12.45
CA LYS A 192 13.30 14.41 13.44
C LYS A 192 14.39 13.32 13.43
N LYS A 193 14.36 12.41 12.44
CA LYS A 193 15.33 11.30 12.29
C LYS A 193 15.33 10.32 13.49
N ILE A 194 14.24 10.20 14.22
CA ILE A 194 14.09 9.19 15.27
C ILE A 194 14.04 7.82 14.60
N ASN A 195 14.76 6.86 15.15
CA ASN A 195 14.82 5.50 14.61
C ASN A 195 13.42 4.86 14.60
N PRO A 196 12.92 4.34 13.46
CA PRO A 196 11.62 3.68 13.38
C PRO A 196 11.42 2.55 14.39
N MET A 197 12.47 1.80 14.73
CA MET A 197 12.40 0.73 15.74
C MET A 197 12.04 1.27 17.13
N VAL A 198 12.58 2.43 17.48
CA VAL A 198 12.24 3.09 18.77
C VAL A 198 10.76 3.52 18.77
N LEU A 199 10.26 4.02 17.65
CA LEU A 199 8.84 4.39 17.52
C LEU A 199 7.92 3.18 17.66
N ILE A 200 8.26 2.04 17.05
CA ILE A 200 7.48 0.80 17.16
C ILE A 200 7.43 0.36 18.63
N VAL A 201 8.56 0.28 19.31
CA VAL A 201 8.61 -0.11 20.72
C VAL A 201 7.84 0.88 21.60
N ALA A 202 8.01 2.19 21.37
CA ALA A 202 7.28 3.23 22.11
C ALA A 202 5.76 3.09 21.90
N THR A 203 5.31 2.82 20.68
CA THR A 203 3.87 2.60 20.40
C THR A 203 3.33 1.38 21.12
N MET A 204 4.08 0.27 21.14
CA MET A 204 3.69 -0.93 21.89
C MET A 204 3.54 -0.63 23.39
N VAL A 205 4.50 0.08 23.98
CA VAL A 205 4.46 0.46 25.40
C VAL A 205 3.27 1.38 25.68
N VAL A 206 3.05 2.40 24.85
CA VAL A 206 1.89 3.32 24.98
C VAL A 206 0.57 2.56 24.82
N GLY A 207 0.48 1.63 23.87
CA GLY A 207 -0.71 0.80 23.70
C GLY A 207 -1.00 -0.07 24.93
N ILE A 208 0.01 -0.74 25.48
CA ILE A 208 -0.14 -1.58 26.69
C ILE A 208 -0.56 -0.72 27.88
N ILE A 209 0.09 0.43 28.11
CA ILE A 209 -0.25 1.33 29.21
C ILE A 209 -1.66 1.89 29.01
N GLY A 210 -2.00 2.34 27.78
CA GLY A 210 -3.32 2.88 27.47
C GLY A 210 -4.45 1.86 27.68
N ALA A 211 -4.23 0.61 27.28
CA ALA A 211 -5.16 -0.49 27.51
C ALA A 211 -5.29 -0.83 29.02
N PHE A 212 -4.18 -0.83 29.76
CA PHE A 212 -4.20 -1.07 31.19
C PHE A 212 -5.03 -0.03 31.98
N PHE A 213 -4.96 1.24 31.56
CA PHE A 213 -5.76 2.32 32.15
C PHE A 213 -7.16 2.47 31.54
N GLY A 214 -7.54 1.64 30.56
CA GLY A 214 -8.84 1.72 29.85
C GLY A 214 -9.03 3.00 29.02
N VAL A 215 -7.93 3.65 28.63
CA VAL A 215 -7.95 4.87 27.79
C VAL A 215 -7.91 4.51 26.32
N LEU A 216 -7.31 3.38 25.98
CA LEU A 216 -7.22 2.84 24.63
C LEU A 216 -7.79 1.42 24.58
N ALA A 217 -8.50 1.09 23.52
CA ALA A 217 -9.03 -0.23 23.24
C ALA A 217 -8.80 -0.63 21.78
#